data_10a4eab4ac5f47ca7711298c36297ed7
#
_entry.id   10a4eab4ac5f47ca7711298c36297ed7
#
_cell.length_a   1.000
_cell.length_b   1.000
_cell.length_c   1.000
_cell.angle_alpha   90.00
_cell.angle_beta   90.00
_cell.angle_gamma   90.00
#
_symmetry.space_group_name_H-M   'P 1'
#
loop_
_entity.id
_entity.type
_entity.pdbx_description
1 polymer ?
#
loop_
_entity_poly.entity_id
_entity_poly.type
_entity_poly.pdbx_seq_one_letter_code
_entity_poly.pdbx_strand_id
1 'polypeptide(L)'
;MQVQLREYHKSDFNELEGIIRQTWHYDEFASPKIATKLARVFLTSCLTNYTFSRVAVMNGKVVGIILANNIAKHKCPFSNRFAQFKAILSLLLSKEGRNVSKIFGNVHGIDQQLLDENNKKYPAELALFAVSSECRGKGIGKMLFQSALEYMKQEKLDSFYLFTDTSCNYGFYEHQGMERCVEKEHIFNIKGQRANMKFFIYEYLLSVA
;
A
#
# COMPACT_ATOMS: atom_id res chain seq x y z
N MET A 1 18.28 10.77 17.01
CA MET A 1 17.65 10.92 15.69
C MET A 1 16.15 11.03 15.94
N GLN A 2 15.54 12.19 15.63
CA GLN A 2 14.14 12.45 15.97
C GLN A 2 13.28 12.14 14.73
N VAL A 3 12.31 11.22 14.88
CA VAL A 3 11.27 10.91 13.89
C VAL A 3 9.98 11.55 14.38
N GLN A 4 9.33 12.31 13.50
CA GLN A 4 8.03 12.92 13.78
C GLN A 4 6.97 12.23 12.93
N LEU A 5 5.85 11.86 13.55
CA LEU A 5 4.65 11.40 12.84
C LEU A 5 3.65 12.55 12.72
N ARG A 6 3.11 12.73 11.53
CA ARG A 6 2.04 13.69 11.24
C ARG A 6 1.09 13.19 10.15
N GLU A 7 0.00 13.86 9.95
CA GLU A 7 -0.90 13.56 8.84
C GLU A 7 -0.24 13.81 7.47
N TYR A 8 -0.75 13.13 6.47
CA TYR A 8 -0.35 13.32 5.08
C TYR A 8 -0.73 14.72 4.58
N HIS A 9 0.19 15.39 3.93
CA HIS A 9 -0.02 16.64 3.22
C HIS A 9 0.27 16.45 1.72
N LYS A 10 -0.39 17.21 0.87
CA LYS A 10 -0.17 17.14 -0.60
C LYS A 10 1.27 17.42 -1.01
N SER A 11 2.01 18.20 -0.24
CA SER A 11 3.44 18.46 -0.44
C SER A 11 4.30 17.20 -0.33
N ASP A 12 3.85 16.16 0.37
CA ASP A 12 4.58 14.91 0.59
C ASP A 12 4.56 13.99 -0.64
N PHE A 13 3.66 14.30 -1.60
CA PHE A 13 3.33 13.40 -2.69
C PHE A 13 4.55 12.95 -3.50
N ASN A 14 5.45 13.86 -3.86
CA ASN A 14 6.61 13.52 -4.69
C ASN A 14 7.63 12.64 -3.96
N GLU A 15 7.85 12.87 -2.66
CA GLU A 15 8.73 12.03 -1.85
C GLU A 15 8.14 10.63 -1.67
N LEU A 16 6.83 10.54 -1.40
CA LEU A 16 6.11 9.28 -1.28
C LEU A 16 6.07 8.50 -2.61
N GLU A 17 5.88 9.18 -3.74
CA GLU A 17 5.97 8.57 -5.08
C GLU A 17 7.34 7.91 -5.27
N GLY A 18 8.42 8.57 -4.84
CA GLY A 18 9.78 8.03 -4.88
C GLY A 18 9.94 6.79 -3.98
N ILE A 19 9.44 6.84 -2.75
CA ILE A 19 9.48 5.72 -1.80
C ILE A 19 8.72 4.50 -2.38
N ILE A 20 7.53 4.72 -2.93
CA ILE A 20 6.72 3.68 -3.55
C ILE A 20 7.45 3.05 -4.74
N ARG A 21 7.99 3.88 -5.65
CA ARG A 21 8.74 3.41 -6.81
C ARG A 21 9.89 2.48 -6.42
N GLN A 22 10.64 2.83 -5.37
CA GLN A 22 11.74 2.02 -4.85
C GLN A 22 11.24 0.76 -4.12
N THR A 23 10.20 0.88 -3.29
CA THR A 23 9.68 -0.24 -2.48
C THR A 23 9.16 -1.37 -3.35
N TRP A 24 8.46 -1.06 -4.44
CA TRP A 24 7.90 -2.05 -5.37
C TRP A 24 8.77 -2.28 -6.60
N HIS A 25 10.03 -1.81 -6.59
CA HIS A 25 11.03 -2.08 -7.64
C HIS A 25 10.53 -1.79 -9.07
N TYR A 26 9.73 -0.73 -9.27
CA TYR A 26 9.09 -0.47 -10.57
C TYR A 26 10.07 -0.25 -11.71
N ASP A 27 11.31 0.14 -11.43
CA ASP A 27 12.38 0.28 -12.43
C ASP A 27 12.83 -1.05 -13.06
N GLU A 28 12.56 -2.17 -12.39
CA GLU A 28 12.85 -3.51 -12.95
C GLU A 28 11.85 -3.90 -14.04
N PHE A 29 10.64 -3.35 -13.97
CA PHE A 29 9.54 -3.70 -14.90
C PHE A 29 9.40 -2.72 -16.06
N ALA A 30 9.79 -1.46 -15.88
CA ALA A 30 9.49 -0.38 -16.81
C ALA A 30 10.66 0.61 -16.95
N SER A 31 10.57 1.46 -17.98
CA SER A 31 11.48 2.61 -18.10
C SER A 31 11.27 3.59 -16.93
N PRO A 32 12.29 4.39 -16.55
CA PRO A 32 12.18 5.32 -15.41
C PRO A 32 10.97 6.24 -15.46
N LYS A 33 10.57 6.67 -16.67
CA LYS A 33 9.38 7.51 -16.87
C LYS A 33 8.08 6.75 -16.56
N ILE A 34 8.00 5.49 -16.94
CA ILE A 34 6.82 4.66 -16.70
C ILE A 34 6.79 4.17 -15.24
N ALA A 35 7.94 3.82 -14.65
CA ALA A 35 8.07 3.48 -13.25
C ALA A 35 7.53 4.59 -12.33
N THR A 36 7.85 5.86 -12.62
CA THR A 36 7.29 7.02 -11.91
C THR A 36 5.77 7.09 -12.06
N LYS A 37 5.23 6.87 -13.28
CA LYS A 37 3.79 6.89 -13.50
C LYS A 37 3.07 5.74 -12.79
N LEU A 38 3.69 4.56 -12.69
CA LEU A 38 3.15 3.43 -11.93
C LEU A 38 3.07 3.75 -10.44
N ALA A 39 4.14 4.28 -9.85
CA ALA A 39 4.16 4.72 -8.46
C ALA A 39 3.07 5.77 -8.20
N ARG A 40 2.89 6.71 -9.14
CA ARG A 40 1.83 7.72 -9.07
C ARG A 40 0.43 7.11 -9.10
N VAL A 41 0.18 6.17 -10.00
CA VAL A 41 -1.12 5.47 -10.07
C VAL A 41 -1.38 4.73 -8.77
N PHE A 42 -0.40 4.00 -8.26
CA PHE A 42 -0.54 3.26 -7.01
C PHE A 42 -0.81 4.19 -5.81
N LEU A 43 0.01 5.23 -5.63
CA LEU A 43 -0.18 6.20 -4.55
C LEU A 43 -1.54 6.89 -4.63
N THR A 44 -1.95 7.36 -5.83
CA THR A 44 -3.26 8.00 -6.00
C THR A 44 -4.40 7.03 -5.73
N SER A 45 -4.27 5.74 -6.07
CA SER A 45 -5.27 4.71 -5.75
C SER A 45 -5.40 4.54 -4.23
N CYS A 46 -4.29 4.40 -3.50
CA CYS A 46 -4.33 4.32 -2.04
C CYS A 46 -4.91 5.58 -1.40
N LEU A 47 -4.62 6.77 -1.96
CA LEU A 47 -5.19 8.05 -1.49
C LEU A 47 -6.68 8.23 -1.81
N THR A 48 -7.30 7.34 -2.59
CA THR A 48 -8.76 7.28 -2.71
C THR A 48 -9.41 6.38 -1.66
N ASN A 49 -8.63 5.62 -0.88
CA ASN A 49 -9.10 4.58 0.03
C ASN A 49 -8.47 4.72 1.43
N TYR A 50 -8.72 5.86 2.11
CA TYR A 50 -8.27 6.03 3.48
C TYR A 50 -9.18 6.95 4.29
N THR A 51 -9.21 6.72 5.60
CA THR A 51 -9.84 7.59 6.63
C THR A 51 -8.81 8.06 7.65
N PHE A 52 -7.62 7.46 7.65
CA PHE A 52 -6.51 7.78 8.53
C PHE A 52 -5.20 7.77 7.76
N SER A 53 -4.33 8.73 8.05
CA SER A 53 -2.99 8.80 7.48
C SER A 53 -1.95 9.18 8.54
N ARG A 54 -0.74 8.58 8.44
CA ARG A 54 0.45 9.06 9.13
C ARG A 54 1.64 8.98 8.20
N VAL A 55 2.40 10.06 8.18
CA VAL A 55 3.67 10.18 7.46
C VAL A 55 4.78 10.31 8.51
N ALA A 56 5.83 9.54 8.34
CA ALA A 56 7.03 9.64 9.14
C ALA A 56 8.00 10.63 8.47
N VAL A 57 8.42 11.64 9.22
CA VAL A 57 9.39 12.66 8.79
C VAL A 57 10.64 12.54 9.66
N MET A 58 11.79 12.43 9.02
CA MET A 58 13.11 12.35 9.68
C MET A 58 14.05 13.34 9.02
N ASN A 59 14.63 14.24 9.83
CA ASN A 59 15.52 15.32 9.33
C ASN A 59 14.88 16.15 8.20
N GLY A 60 13.58 16.47 8.33
CA GLY A 60 12.82 17.27 7.36
C GLY A 60 12.42 16.53 6.07
N LYS A 61 12.75 15.25 5.91
CA LYS A 61 12.39 14.42 4.75
C LYS A 61 11.33 13.39 5.11
N VAL A 62 10.42 13.15 4.19
CA VAL A 62 9.44 12.05 4.30
C VAL A 62 10.16 10.71 4.10
N VAL A 63 9.99 9.80 5.06
CA VAL A 63 10.67 8.49 5.06
C VAL A 63 9.71 7.31 5.13
N GLY A 64 8.42 7.54 5.26
CA GLY A 64 7.41 6.48 5.25
C GLY A 64 6.00 7.01 5.40
N ILE A 65 5.05 6.15 5.10
CA ILE A 65 3.60 6.43 5.20
C ILE A 65 2.85 5.16 5.61
N ILE A 66 1.77 5.38 6.36
CA ILE A 66 0.73 4.38 6.58
C ILE A 66 -0.64 5.01 6.34
N LEU A 67 -1.50 4.31 5.61
CA LEU A 67 -2.90 4.66 5.37
C LEU A 67 -3.79 3.55 5.88
N ALA A 68 -4.79 3.88 6.69
CA ALA A 68 -5.82 2.96 7.14
C ALA A 68 -7.20 3.47 6.73
N ASN A 69 -8.12 2.55 6.49
CA ASN A 69 -9.47 2.84 6.08
C ASN A 69 -10.49 2.19 7.02
N ASN A 70 -11.31 3.00 7.68
CA ASN A 70 -12.55 2.56 8.28
C ASN A 70 -13.61 2.51 7.18
N ILE A 71 -14.00 1.30 6.75
CA ILE A 71 -14.83 1.09 5.57
C ILE A 71 -16.21 1.76 5.72
N ALA A 72 -16.77 1.74 6.91
CA ALA A 72 -18.07 2.35 7.18
C ALA A 72 -18.06 3.90 7.12
N LYS A 73 -16.92 4.52 7.45
CA LYS A 73 -16.76 5.97 7.46
C LYS A 73 -16.13 6.53 6.19
N HIS A 74 -15.71 5.66 5.28
CA HIS A 74 -14.96 6.05 4.09
C HIS A 74 -15.77 6.98 3.17
N LYS A 75 -15.15 8.12 2.83
CA LYS A 75 -15.65 9.07 1.84
C LYS A 75 -14.48 9.55 0.99
N CYS A 76 -14.46 9.16 -0.28
CA CYS A 76 -13.42 9.60 -1.18
C CYS A 76 -13.71 11.01 -1.72
N PRO A 77 -12.85 12.02 -1.45
CA PRO A 77 -12.98 13.35 -2.04
C PRO A 77 -12.89 13.31 -3.57
N PHE A 78 -13.69 14.12 -4.25
CA PHE A 78 -13.67 14.19 -5.71
C PHE A 78 -12.29 14.55 -6.26
N SER A 79 -11.52 15.40 -5.57
CA SER A 79 -10.15 15.78 -5.93
C SER A 79 -9.22 14.56 -6.02
N ASN A 80 -9.35 13.58 -5.10
CA ASN A 80 -8.53 12.39 -5.09
C ASN A 80 -8.91 11.45 -6.24
N ARG A 81 -10.22 11.26 -6.50
CA ARG A 81 -10.70 10.49 -7.68
C ARG A 81 -10.21 11.10 -8.98
N PHE A 82 -10.27 12.44 -9.10
CA PHE A 82 -9.78 13.13 -10.28
C PHE A 82 -8.26 13.00 -10.46
N ALA A 83 -7.49 13.08 -9.36
CA ALA A 83 -6.05 12.85 -9.39
C ALA A 83 -5.70 11.42 -9.85
N GLN A 84 -6.39 10.42 -9.34
CA GLN A 84 -6.26 9.02 -9.76
C GLN A 84 -6.60 8.85 -11.24
N PHE A 85 -7.71 9.39 -11.70
CA PHE A 85 -8.10 9.33 -13.12
C PHE A 85 -7.02 9.93 -14.03
N LYS A 86 -6.49 11.11 -13.70
CA LYS A 86 -5.40 11.74 -14.43
C LYS A 86 -4.12 10.89 -14.45
N ALA A 87 -3.78 10.26 -13.33
CA ALA A 87 -2.62 9.40 -13.22
C ALA A 87 -2.76 8.16 -14.14
N ILE A 88 -3.92 7.50 -14.09
CA ILE A 88 -4.23 6.34 -14.95
C ILE A 88 -4.19 6.75 -16.43
N LEU A 89 -4.86 7.85 -16.80
CA LEU A 89 -4.85 8.34 -18.18
C LEU A 89 -3.43 8.62 -18.65
N SER A 90 -2.60 9.30 -17.82
CA SER A 90 -1.20 9.59 -18.15
C SER A 90 -0.37 8.32 -18.38
N LEU A 91 -0.63 7.24 -17.63
CA LEU A 91 0.03 5.94 -17.83
C LEU A 91 -0.39 5.31 -19.16
N LEU A 92 -1.68 5.30 -19.46
CA LEU A 92 -2.26 4.64 -20.63
C LEU A 92 -1.95 5.35 -21.96
N LEU A 93 -1.51 6.61 -21.94
CA LEU A 93 -1.12 7.35 -23.15
C LEU A 93 0.11 6.75 -23.87
N SER A 94 0.90 5.91 -23.22
CA SER A 94 2.06 5.25 -23.83
C SER A 94 1.82 3.76 -24.08
N LYS A 95 2.44 3.20 -25.13
CA LYS A 95 2.37 1.76 -25.44
C LYS A 95 2.95 0.93 -24.27
N GLU A 96 4.10 1.35 -23.75
CA GLU A 96 4.74 0.69 -22.61
C GLU A 96 3.83 0.73 -21.37
N GLY A 97 3.25 1.90 -21.05
CA GLY A 97 2.31 2.03 -19.92
C GLY A 97 1.09 1.12 -20.04
N ARG A 98 0.51 1.01 -21.24
CA ARG A 98 -0.60 0.06 -21.48
C ARG A 98 -0.20 -1.40 -21.28
N ASN A 99 1.02 -1.78 -21.69
CA ASN A 99 1.49 -3.15 -21.50
C ASN A 99 1.71 -3.48 -20.02
N VAL A 100 2.33 -2.57 -19.29
CA VAL A 100 2.61 -2.79 -17.85
C VAL A 100 1.33 -2.71 -17.02
N SER A 101 0.36 -1.85 -17.39
CA SER A 101 -0.93 -1.73 -16.66
C SER A 101 -1.73 -3.04 -16.62
N LYS A 102 -1.53 -3.95 -17.61
CA LYS A 102 -2.17 -5.28 -17.60
C LYS A 102 -1.70 -6.15 -16.42
N ILE A 103 -0.44 -6.00 -16.00
CA ILE A 103 0.12 -6.72 -14.86
C ILE A 103 -0.61 -6.28 -13.58
N PHE A 104 -0.81 -4.97 -13.41
CA PHE A 104 -1.52 -4.43 -12.23
C PHE A 104 -3.02 -4.76 -12.22
N GLY A 105 -3.64 -4.89 -13.40
CA GLY A 105 -5.01 -5.39 -13.50
C GLY A 105 -5.13 -6.82 -12.98
N ASN A 106 -4.14 -7.66 -13.24
CA ASN A 106 -4.08 -9.03 -12.70
C ASN A 106 -3.93 -9.02 -11.16
N VAL A 107 -3.08 -8.15 -10.60
CA VAL A 107 -2.91 -8.04 -9.13
C VAL A 107 -4.23 -7.68 -8.46
N HIS A 108 -4.95 -6.68 -8.96
CA HIS A 108 -6.26 -6.33 -8.41
C HIS A 108 -7.26 -7.48 -8.47
N GLY A 109 -7.23 -8.26 -9.55
CA GLY A 109 -8.07 -9.46 -9.67
C GLY A 109 -7.69 -10.55 -8.64
N ILE A 110 -6.39 -10.69 -8.33
CA ILE A 110 -5.91 -11.62 -7.31
C ILE A 110 -6.37 -11.18 -5.91
N ASP A 111 -6.25 -9.89 -5.59
CA ASP A 111 -6.67 -9.35 -4.29
C ASP A 111 -8.17 -9.58 -4.06
N GLN A 112 -9.00 -9.37 -5.11
CA GLN A 112 -10.44 -9.64 -5.01
C GLN A 112 -10.72 -11.14 -4.80
N GLN A 113 -10.03 -12.03 -5.52
CA GLN A 113 -10.17 -13.46 -5.32
C GLN A 113 -9.75 -13.91 -3.92
N LEU A 114 -8.68 -13.33 -3.37
CA LEU A 114 -8.26 -13.61 -1.99
C LEU A 114 -9.32 -13.21 -0.96
N LEU A 115 -9.98 -12.06 -1.15
CA LEU A 115 -11.09 -11.64 -0.28
C LEU A 115 -12.28 -12.59 -0.39
N ASP A 116 -12.64 -12.99 -1.61
CA ASP A 116 -13.76 -13.90 -1.84
C ASP A 116 -13.48 -15.29 -1.23
N GLU A 117 -12.25 -15.80 -1.37
CA GLU A 117 -11.80 -17.07 -0.78
C GLU A 117 -11.75 -17.02 0.75
N ASN A 118 -11.36 -15.87 1.32
CA ASN A 118 -11.33 -15.69 2.78
C ASN A 118 -12.72 -15.67 3.43
N ASN A 119 -13.74 -15.28 2.65
CA ASN A 119 -15.16 -15.27 3.08
C ASN A 119 -15.41 -14.55 4.42
N LYS A 120 -14.56 -13.59 4.80
CA LYS A 120 -14.70 -12.75 5.98
C LYS A 120 -15.04 -11.31 5.57
N LYS A 121 -15.82 -10.64 6.42
CA LYS A 121 -16.08 -9.20 6.29
C LYS A 121 -15.27 -8.45 7.31
N TYR A 122 -14.48 -7.51 6.86
CA TYR A 122 -13.65 -6.68 7.72
C TYR A 122 -14.22 -5.26 7.82
N PRO A 123 -14.21 -4.65 9.00
CA PRO A 123 -14.62 -3.25 9.16
C PRO A 123 -13.56 -2.27 8.70
N ALA A 124 -12.30 -2.72 8.56
CA ALA A 124 -11.19 -1.87 8.18
C ALA A 124 -10.13 -2.56 7.33
N GLU A 125 -9.35 -1.73 6.62
CA GLU A 125 -8.23 -2.12 5.78
C GLU A 125 -7.00 -1.26 6.10
N LEU A 126 -5.82 -1.85 6.06
CA LEU A 126 -4.56 -1.12 6.01
C LEU A 126 -4.18 -0.97 4.53
N ALA A 127 -4.59 0.17 3.94
CA ALA A 127 -4.60 0.38 2.48
C ALA A 127 -3.21 0.66 1.88
N LEU A 128 -2.27 1.18 2.68
CA LEU A 128 -0.88 1.44 2.27
C LEU A 128 0.03 1.43 3.49
N PHE A 129 1.16 0.76 3.36
CA PHE A 129 2.25 0.86 4.32
C PHE A 129 3.60 0.76 3.62
N ALA A 130 4.37 1.84 3.66
CA ALA A 130 5.67 1.92 3.01
C ALA A 130 6.67 2.70 3.86
N VAL A 131 7.91 2.20 3.94
CA VAL A 131 9.04 2.86 4.60
C VAL A 131 10.24 2.80 3.67
N SER A 132 10.91 3.93 3.49
CA SER A 132 12.14 4.03 2.69
C SER A 132 13.14 2.96 3.12
N SER A 133 13.74 2.27 2.15
CA SER A 133 14.73 1.21 2.38
C SER A 133 15.92 1.69 3.21
N GLU A 134 16.35 2.95 3.03
CA GLU A 134 17.46 3.59 3.77
C GLU A 134 17.13 3.81 5.25
N CYS A 135 15.85 3.76 5.60
CA CYS A 135 15.35 4.02 6.95
C CYS A 135 14.82 2.78 7.66
N ARG A 136 14.93 1.59 7.05
CA ARG A 136 14.55 0.31 7.68
C ARG A 136 15.46 0.00 8.87
N GLY A 137 14.98 -0.83 9.78
CA GLY A 137 15.71 -1.18 11.02
C GLY A 137 15.76 -0.09 12.09
N LYS A 138 15.23 1.11 11.84
CA LYS A 138 15.23 2.26 12.78
C LYS A 138 13.95 2.39 13.61
N GLY A 139 13.09 1.38 13.62
CA GLY A 139 11.83 1.38 14.36
C GLY A 139 10.67 2.18 13.72
N ILE A 140 10.91 2.87 12.58
CA ILE A 140 9.91 3.74 11.94
C ILE A 140 8.66 2.96 11.53
N GLY A 141 8.83 1.76 10.98
CA GLY A 141 7.70 0.90 10.63
C GLY A 141 6.84 0.56 11.84
N LYS A 142 7.46 0.22 12.98
CA LYS A 142 6.74 -0.06 14.22
C LYS A 142 5.96 1.17 14.72
N MET A 143 6.56 2.37 14.67
CA MET A 143 5.88 3.62 15.07
C MET A 143 4.66 3.90 14.20
N LEU A 144 4.78 3.78 12.87
CA LEU A 144 3.67 3.96 11.94
C LEU A 144 2.57 2.94 12.19
N PHE A 145 2.92 1.66 12.33
CA PHE A 145 1.96 0.59 12.57
C PHE A 145 1.21 0.79 13.88
N GLN A 146 1.90 1.14 14.97
CA GLN A 146 1.26 1.45 16.25
C GLN A 146 0.29 2.61 16.14
N SER A 147 0.62 3.68 15.39
CA SER A 147 -0.31 4.79 15.19
C SER A 147 -1.59 4.38 14.44
N ALA A 148 -1.52 3.41 13.52
CA ALA A 148 -2.70 2.85 12.87
C ALA A 148 -3.52 1.97 13.83
N LEU A 149 -2.87 1.17 14.68
CA LEU A 149 -3.56 0.39 15.72
C LEU A 149 -4.29 1.29 16.72
N GLU A 150 -3.66 2.38 17.13
CA GLU A 150 -4.30 3.38 18.03
C GLU A 150 -5.54 3.99 17.38
N TYR A 151 -5.45 4.39 16.10
CA TYR A 151 -6.59 4.87 15.35
C TYR A 151 -7.71 3.82 15.29
N MET A 152 -7.41 2.57 14.96
CA MET A 152 -8.42 1.51 14.86
C MET A 152 -9.10 1.23 16.20
N LYS A 153 -8.35 1.27 17.31
CA LYS A 153 -8.92 1.17 18.67
C LYS A 153 -9.84 2.36 19.01
N GLN A 154 -9.43 3.58 18.66
CA GLN A 154 -10.26 4.79 18.86
C GLN A 154 -11.57 4.71 18.07
N GLU A 155 -11.53 4.12 16.88
CA GLU A 155 -12.69 3.86 16.02
C GLU A 155 -13.54 2.67 16.49
N LYS A 156 -13.12 1.93 17.53
CA LYS A 156 -13.78 0.73 18.07
C LYS A 156 -13.93 -0.38 17.02
N LEU A 157 -12.94 -0.52 16.16
CA LEU A 157 -12.87 -1.59 15.16
C LEU A 157 -12.33 -2.85 15.86
N ASP A 158 -12.88 -4.00 15.51
CA ASP A 158 -12.52 -5.30 16.08
C ASP A 158 -11.43 -6.03 15.28
N SER A 159 -11.32 -5.69 14.00
CA SER A 159 -10.38 -6.34 13.08
C SER A 159 -10.05 -5.47 11.88
N PHE A 160 -8.95 -5.79 11.22
CA PHE A 160 -8.61 -5.24 9.91
C PHE A 160 -7.76 -6.24 9.12
N TYR A 161 -7.70 -6.03 7.82
CA TYR A 161 -6.88 -6.81 6.91
C TYR A 161 -5.93 -5.92 6.09
N LEU A 162 -4.97 -6.57 5.45
CA LEU A 162 -4.14 -5.98 4.42
C LEU A 162 -3.78 -7.01 3.36
N PHE A 163 -3.46 -6.52 2.17
CA PHE A 163 -2.81 -7.30 1.12
C PHE A 163 -1.30 -7.09 1.15
N THR A 164 -0.56 -8.16 0.89
CA THR A 164 0.88 -8.12 0.68
C THR A 164 1.31 -9.30 -0.19
N ASP A 165 2.57 -9.33 -0.59
CA ASP A 165 3.13 -10.37 -1.44
C ASP A 165 4.60 -10.66 -1.12
N THR A 166 5.18 -11.63 -1.82
CA THR A 166 6.57 -12.08 -1.61
C THR A 166 7.63 -11.07 -2.03
N SER A 167 7.29 -9.97 -2.71
CA SER A 167 8.22 -8.86 -2.99
C SER A 167 8.37 -7.91 -1.80
N CYS A 168 7.44 -7.96 -0.85
CA CYS A 168 7.39 -7.13 0.35
C CYS A 168 8.02 -7.82 1.56
N ASN A 169 8.33 -7.05 2.61
CA ASN A 169 8.76 -7.59 3.89
C ASN A 169 7.56 -8.07 4.72
N TYR A 170 6.87 -9.13 4.27
CA TYR A 170 5.66 -9.64 4.91
C TYR A 170 5.92 -10.20 6.32
N GLY A 171 7.13 -10.68 6.63
CA GLY A 171 7.50 -11.11 7.98
C GLY A 171 7.39 -10.01 9.04
N PHE A 172 7.40 -8.74 8.64
CA PHE A 172 7.09 -7.63 9.54
C PHE A 172 5.69 -7.79 10.16
N TYR A 173 4.70 -8.16 9.38
CA TYR A 173 3.32 -8.30 9.85
C TYR A 173 3.17 -9.46 10.84
N GLU A 174 3.85 -10.58 10.59
CA GLU A 174 3.90 -11.72 11.51
C GLU A 174 4.51 -11.31 12.86
N HIS A 175 5.61 -10.54 12.84
CA HIS A 175 6.23 -10.00 14.07
C HIS A 175 5.34 -8.97 14.79
N GLN A 176 4.38 -8.34 14.12
CA GLN A 176 3.39 -7.47 14.75
C GLN A 176 2.15 -8.24 15.25
N GLY A 177 2.10 -9.56 15.13
CA GLY A 177 1.01 -10.40 15.62
C GLY A 177 -0.15 -10.52 14.61
N MET A 178 0.07 -10.24 13.33
CA MET A 178 -0.92 -10.52 12.29
C MET A 178 -0.87 -11.99 11.86
N GLU A 179 -2.02 -12.54 11.53
CA GLU A 179 -2.16 -13.90 11.02
C GLU A 179 -2.37 -13.91 9.50
N ARG A 180 -1.67 -14.81 8.80
CA ARG A 180 -1.89 -15.06 7.38
C ARG A 180 -3.11 -15.94 7.20
N CYS A 181 -4.14 -15.39 6.56
CA CYS A 181 -5.43 -16.10 6.40
C CYS A 181 -5.52 -16.88 5.10
N VAL A 182 -5.12 -16.28 3.98
CA VAL A 182 -5.21 -16.87 2.65
C VAL A 182 -3.95 -16.53 1.86
N GLU A 183 -3.51 -17.46 1.00
CA GLU A 183 -2.44 -17.21 0.05
C GLU A 183 -2.82 -17.70 -1.35
N LYS A 184 -2.31 -16.99 -2.36
CA LYS A 184 -2.49 -17.35 -3.77
C LYS A 184 -1.21 -17.14 -4.53
N GLU A 185 -0.84 -18.15 -5.31
CA GLU A 185 0.32 -18.10 -6.19
C GLU A 185 -0.08 -17.65 -7.59
N HIS A 186 0.70 -16.76 -8.17
CA HIS A 186 0.51 -16.29 -9.55
C HIS A 186 1.85 -16.14 -10.28
N ILE A 187 1.86 -16.59 -11.54
CA ILE A 187 3.03 -16.50 -12.40
C ILE A 187 2.86 -15.35 -13.38
N PHE A 188 3.69 -14.33 -13.25
CA PHE A 188 3.78 -13.24 -14.20
C PHE A 188 4.79 -13.55 -15.29
N ASN A 189 4.45 -13.18 -16.54
CA ASN A 189 5.39 -13.14 -17.63
C ASN A 189 5.82 -11.69 -17.87
N ILE A 190 7.00 -11.33 -17.35
CA ILE A 190 7.54 -9.96 -17.43
C ILE A 190 8.77 -9.99 -18.34
N LYS A 191 8.73 -9.29 -19.47
CA LYS A 191 9.83 -9.23 -20.47
C LYS A 191 10.38 -10.61 -20.87
N GLY A 192 9.50 -11.62 -20.96
CA GLY A 192 9.88 -13.00 -21.34
C GLY A 192 10.44 -13.85 -20.19
N GLN A 193 10.52 -13.32 -18.98
CA GLN A 193 10.90 -14.07 -17.78
C GLN A 193 9.66 -14.41 -16.95
N ARG A 194 9.66 -15.60 -16.36
CA ARG A 194 8.61 -16.03 -15.43
C ARG A 194 9.00 -15.58 -14.01
N ALA A 195 8.16 -14.74 -13.41
CA ALA A 195 8.25 -14.35 -12.01
C ALA A 195 7.10 -15.01 -11.24
N ASN A 196 7.43 -15.91 -10.32
CA ASN A 196 6.46 -16.54 -9.45
C ASN A 196 6.31 -15.68 -8.19
N MET A 197 5.09 -15.24 -7.90
CA MET A 197 4.78 -14.42 -6.72
C MET A 197 3.63 -15.05 -5.95
N LYS A 198 3.73 -14.99 -4.63
CA LYS A 198 2.64 -15.34 -3.73
C LYS A 198 2.03 -14.08 -3.16
N PHE A 199 0.73 -14.03 -3.12
CA PHE A 199 -0.09 -12.95 -2.59
C PHE A 199 -0.79 -13.43 -1.33
N PHE A 200 -0.93 -12.57 -0.33
CA PHE A 200 -1.44 -12.92 0.99
C PHE A 200 -2.47 -11.91 1.47
N ILE A 201 -3.47 -12.40 2.20
CA ILE A 201 -4.23 -11.59 3.15
C ILE A 201 -3.68 -11.88 4.55
N TYR A 202 -3.34 -10.81 5.25
CA TYR A 202 -3.08 -10.83 6.69
C TYR A 202 -4.23 -10.15 7.43
N GLU A 203 -4.58 -10.73 8.56
CA GLU A 203 -5.61 -10.24 9.48
C GLU A 203 -4.98 -9.84 10.82
N TYR A 204 -5.51 -8.80 11.42
CA TYR A 204 -5.23 -8.43 12.81
C TYR A 204 -6.53 -8.35 13.59
N LEU A 205 -6.60 -9.08 14.72
CA LEU A 205 -7.71 -9.01 15.66
C LEU A 205 -7.35 -8.02 16.77
N LEU A 206 -8.15 -6.99 16.92
CA LEU A 206 -8.01 -6.00 17.97
C LEU A 206 -8.70 -6.52 19.22
N SER A 207 -7.98 -6.61 20.34
CA SER A 207 -8.62 -6.88 21.64
C SER A 207 -9.58 -5.74 21.93
N VAL A 208 -10.87 -6.02 21.90
CA VAL A 208 -11.89 -5.09 22.37
C VAL A 208 -11.77 -5.06 23.88
N ALA A 209 -11.27 -3.94 24.43
CA ALA A 209 -11.20 -3.71 25.86
C ALA A 209 -12.57 -3.31 26.39
#